data_8c2f20db712099c463fafe2258b69be2
#
_entry.id   8c2f20db712099c463fafe2258b69be2
#
_cell.length_a   1.000
_cell.length_b   1.000
_cell.length_c   1.000
_cell.angle_alpha   90.00
_cell.angle_beta   90.00
_cell.angle_gamma   90.00
#
_symmetry.space_group_name_H-M   'P 1'
#
loop_
_entity.id
_entity.type
_entity.pdbx_description
1 polymer ?
#
loop_
_entity_poly.entity_id
_entity_poly.type
_entity_poly.pdbx_seq_one_letter_code
_entity_poly.pdbx_strand_id
1 'polypeptide(L)'
;VKSPEAAKNAVLSAEAASKDAKKAAKVATWIKLASAYMDAYNAPAGSAWVGANKTELQLIMANEKPVSAEMVTLGGDTYSKEVYSNKEFYFNNGGQLVMINVTKPVLEDALEGARNAYAKAYEVDLKQSKLKDINAGLENIAKKYLDEGMNSYTFGELVKASQLFEKAAEASATAPLSKVDTTALYNAGYTAWAVKGYERAKGFFEQCLAANYYYEGGEVYAKLGDVYTNLGDAKKGVAILEEGFVKFPQSQSILIGLINYYMTSGENADRLFVLIDEAKKNEPNNASLYYVEGNIYKELKNVEK
;
A
#
# COMPACT_ATOMS: atom_id res chain seq x y z
N VAL A 1 4.36 -14.97 -23.44
CA VAL A 1 3.14 -14.27 -22.98
C VAL A 1 2.08 -14.35 -24.08
N LYS A 2 0.81 -14.55 -23.70
CA LYS A 2 -0.31 -14.56 -24.66
C LYS A 2 -0.58 -13.15 -25.17
N SER A 3 -1.09 -13.04 -26.41
CA SER A 3 -1.64 -11.75 -26.87
C SER A 3 -2.88 -11.37 -26.05
N PRO A 4 -3.24 -10.08 -25.97
CA PRO A 4 -4.45 -9.62 -25.26
C PRO A 4 -5.72 -10.37 -25.66
N GLU A 5 -5.91 -10.58 -26.96
CA GLU A 5 -7.07 -11.33 -27.49
C GLU A 5 -7.05 -12.81 -27.08
N ALA A 6 -5.89 -13.48 -27.21
CA ALA A 6 -5.75 -14.87 -26.79
C ALA A 6 -5.94 -15.05 -25.28
N ALA A 7 -5.49 -14.09 -24.46
CA ALA A 7 -5.69 -14.09 -23.02
C ALA A 7 -7.17 -13.92 -22.67
N LYS A 8 -7.89 -12.98 -23.32
CA LYS A 8 -9.33 -12.80 -23.14
C LYS A 8 -10.12 -14.07 -23.48
N ASN A 9 -9.82 -14.69 -24.60
CA ASN A 9 -10.49 -15.93 -25.01
C ASN A 9 -10.20 -17.09 -24.07
N ALA A 10 -8.99 -17.15 -23.49
CA ALA A 10 -8.64 -18.14 -22.47
C ALA A 10 -9.48 -17.97 -21.20
N VAL A 11 -9.71 -16.72 -20.74
CA VAL A 11 -10.59 -16.43 -19.60
C VAL A 11 -12.01 -16.89 -19.90
N LEU A 12 -12.60 -16.47 -21.01
CA LEU A 12 -13.97 -16.86 -21.39
C LEU A 12 -14.16 -18.40 -21.42
N SER A 13 -13.18 -19.12 -22.00
CA SER A 13 -13.19 -20.58 -22.04
C SER A 13 -13.09 -21.21 -20.63
N ALA A 14 -12.23 -20.66 -19.77
CA ALA A 14 -12.06 -21.16 -18.41
C ALA A 14 -13.26 -20.84 -17.51
N GLU A 15 -13.88 -19.66 -17.65
CA GLU A 15 -15.14 -19.32 -16.99
C GLU A 15 -16.28 -20.25 -17.40
N ALA A 16 -16.42 -20.56 -18.69
CA ALA A 16 -17.41 -21.53 -19.15
C ALA A 16 -17.17 -22.91 -18.52
N ALA A 17 -15.91 -23.34 -18.39
CA ALA A 17 -15.58 -24.59 -17.72
C ALA A 17 -15.91 -24.58 -16.21
N SER A 18 -15.75 -23.45 -15.54
CA SER A 18 -16.05 -23.32 -14.11
C SER A 18 -17.56 -23.35 -13.79
N LYS A 19 -18.41 -23.10 -14.78
CA LYS A 19 -19.90 -23.19 -14.67
C LYS A 19 -20.42 -24.61 -14.88
N ASP A 20 -19.63 -25.52 -15.44
CA ASP A 20 -20.01 -26.94 -15.56
C ASP A 20 -19.82 -27.66 -14.22
N ALA A 21 -20.89 -28.21 -13.66
CA ALA A 21 -20.88 -28.80 -12.31
C ALA A 21 -19.84 -29.91 -12.12
N LYS A 22 -19.58 -30.74 -13.16
CA LYS A 22 -18.58 -31.82 -13.06
C LYS A 22 -17.14 -31.28 -13.12
N LYS A 23 -16.91 -30.18 -13.85
CA LYS A 23 -15.61 -29.53 -13.94
C LYS A 23 -15.36 -28.64 -12.73
N ALA A 24 -16.36 -27.92 -12.22
CA ALA A 24 -16.29 -27.07 -11.02
C ALA A 24 -15.89 -27.84 -9.75
N ALA A 25 -16.20 -29.14 -9.69
CA ALA A 25 -15.75 -30.01 -8.59
C ALA A 25 -14.24 -30.35 -8.63
N LYS A 26 -13.49 -29.93 -9.67
CA LYS A 26 -12.09 -30.25 -9.86
C LYS A 26 -11.21 -29.02 -9.57
N VAL A 27 -10.23 -29.15 -8.69
CA VAL A 27 -9.27 -28.10 -8.37
C VAL A 27 -8.55 -27.54 -9.59
N ALA A 28 -8.19 -28.42 -10.56
CA ALA A 28 -7.52 -28.03 -11.80
C ALA A 28 -8.31 -27.02 -12.64
N THR A 29 -9.66 -27.07 -12.59
CA THR A 29 -10.53 -26.12 -13.31
C THR A 29 -10.32 -24.70 -12.78
N TRP A 30 -10.30 -24.53 -11.46
CA TRP A 30 -10.14 -23.24 -10.82
C TRP A 30 -8.71 -22.70 -10.93
N ILE A 31 -7.69 -23.55 -10.80
CA ILE A 31 -6.30 -23.14 -11.07
C ILE A 31 -6.13 -22.68 -12.52
N LYS A 32 -6.74 -23.39 -13.49
CA LYS A 32 -6.70 -22.96 -14.89
C LYS A 32 -7.40 -21.61 -15.10
N LEU A 33 -8.52 -21.37 -14.40
CA LEU A 33 -9.21 -20.07 -14.43
C LEU A 33 -8.34 -18.97 -13.83
N ALA A 34 -7.76 -19.19 -12.66
CA ALA A 34 -6.84 -18.25 -12.03
C ALA A 34 -5.65 -17.90 -12.93
N SER A 35 -5.04 -18.92 -13.55
CA SER A 35 -3.94 -18.71 -14.51
C SER A 35 -4.38 -17.92 -15.74
N ALA A 36 -5.60 -18.15 -16.25
CA ALA A 36 -6.12 -17.40 -17.39
C ALA A 36 -6.32 -15.92 -17.05
N TYR A 37 -6.85 -15.60 -15.86
CA TYR A 37 -6.93 -14.23 -15.39
C TYR A 37 -5.55 -13.57 -15.21
N MET A 38 -4.56 -14.30 -14.66
CA MET A 38 -3.19 -13.81 -14.55
C MET A 38 -2.55 -13.55 -15.91
N ASP A 39 -2.81 -14.41 -16.91
CA ASP A 39 -2.39 -14.17 -18.29
C ASP A 39 -3.03 -12.90 -18.86
N ALA A 40 -4.32 -12.68 -18.61
CA ALA A 40 -5.04 -11.48 -19.05
C ALA A 40 -4.49 -10.20 -18.38
N TYR A 41 -4.14 -10.28 -17.10
CA TYR A 41 -3.48 -9.18 -16.38
C TYR A 41 -2.11 -8.84 -16.98
N ASN A 42 -1.29 -9.84 -17.28
CA ASN A 42 0.07 -9.64 -17.78
C ASN A 42 0.14 -9.33 -19.29
N ALA A 43 -0.88 -9.68 -20.07
CA ALA A 43 -0.86 -9.57 -21.52
C ALA A 43 -0.52 -8.17 -22.07
N PRO A 44 -1.04 -7.05 -21.52
CA PRO A 44 -0.69 -5.72 -21.99
C PRO A 44 0.79 -5.37 -21.81
N ALA A 45 1.40 -5.78 -20.71
CA ALA A 45 2.83 -5.55 -20.46
C ALA A 45 3.71 -6.41 -21.40
N GLY A 46 3.17 -7.51 -21.92
CA GLY A 46 3.91 -8.44 -22.74
C GLY A 46 5.02 -9.14 -21.97
N SER A 47 6.20 -9.23 -22.58
CA SER A 47 7.39 -9.82 -21.94
C SER A 47 8.27 -8.79 -21.22
N ALA A 48 7.81 -7.55 -21.07
CA ALA A 48 8.55 -6.52 -20.34
C ALA A 48 8.55 -6.80 -18.82
N TRP A 49 9.66 -6.47 -18.16
CA TRP A 49 9.80 -6.58 -16.70
C TRP A 49 10.50 -5.36 -16.10
N VAL A 50 10.15 -5.01 -14.89
CA VAL A 50 10.82 -3.95 -14.12
C VAL A 50 12.26 -4.36 -13.84
N GLY A 51 13.21 -3.44 -14.12
CA GLY A 51 14.64 -3.68 -14.08
C GLY A 51 15.29 -3.90 -15.46
N ALA A 52 14.49 -4.19 -16.50
CA ALA A 52 15.02 -4.32 -17.86
C ALA A 52 15.58 -2.98 -18.37
N ASN A 53 16.67 -3.02 -19.13
CA ASN A 53 17.14 -1.85 -19.86
C ASN A 53 16.49 -1.73 -21.23
N LYS A 54 16.64 -0.56 -21.88
CA LYS A 54 16.03 -0.31 -23.18
C LYS A 54 16.49 -1.30 -24.27
N THR A 55 17.74 -1.74 -24.24
CA THR A 55 18.26 -2.70 -25.22
C THR A 55 17.60 -4.07 -25.07
N GLU A 56 17.45 -4.54 -23.83
CA GLU A 56 16.75 -5.80 -23.54
C GLU A 56 15.29 -5.73 -24.00
N LEU A 57 14.61 -4.62 -23.71
CA LEU A 57 13.21 -4.41 -24.13
C LEU A 57 13.08 -4.37 -25.65
N GLN A 58 13.98 -3.71 -26.36
CA GLN A 58 13.98 -3.69 -27.82
C GLN A 58 14.09 -5.08 -28.45
N LEU A 59 14.89 -5.96 -27.83
CA LEU A 59 15.04 -7.34 -28.32
C LEU A 59 13.74 -8.16 -28.12
N ILE A 60 13.07 -8.03 -27.01
CA ILE A 60 11.87 -8.84 -26.69
C ILE A 60 10.58 -8.24 -27.27
N MET A 61 10.56 -6.92 -27.52
CA MET A 61 9.41 -6.19 -28.05
C MET A 61 9.60 -5.84 -29.55
N ALA A 62 10.38 -6.61 -30.27
CA ALA A 62 10.95 -6.32 -31.61
C ALA A 62 10.01 -5.62 -32.63
N ASN A 63 8.69 -5.77 -32.50
CA ASN A 63 7.69 -5.17 -33.40
C ASN A 63 6.85 -4.08 -32.75
N GLU A 64 7.01 -3.80 -31.44
CA GLU A 64 6.24 -2.81 -30.73
C GLU A 64 7.09 -1.55 -30.49
N LYS A 65 6.64 -0.43 -31.05
CA LYS A 65 7.33 0.86 -30.91
C LYS A 65 6.50 1.83 -30.10
N PRO A 66 7.11 2.71 -29.28
CA PRO A 66 6.38 3.75 -28.59
C PRO A 66 5.77 4.74 -29.62
N VAL A 67 4.57 5.20 -29.31
CA VAL A 67 3.86 6.26 -30.09
C VAL A 67 4.49 7.61 -29.80
N SER A 68 4.93 7.83 -28.56
CA SER A 68 5.63 9.05 -28.11
C SER A 68 6.56 8.74 -26.96
N ALA A 69 7.52 9.66 -26.74
CA ALA A 69 8.39 9.65 -25.57
C ALA A 69 8.57 11.10 -25.06
N GLU A 70 8.60 11.23 -23.74
CA GLU A 70 8.75 12.52 -23.05
C GLU A 70 9.47 12.35 -21.71
N MET A 71 9.99 13.47 -21.17
CA MET A 71 10.49 13.50 -19.80
C MET A 71 9.37 13.97 -18.88
N VAL A 72 9.19 13.27 -17.75
CA VAL A 72 8.17 13.60 -16.74
C VAL A 72 8.79 13.62 -15.35
N THR A 73 8.27 14.47 -14.47
CA THR A 73 8.66 14.50 -13.05
C THR A 73 7.49 14.00 -12.22
N LEU A 74 7.74 12.94 -11.43
CA LEU A 74 6.77 12.29 -10.56
C LEU A 74 7.40 12.08 -9.18
N GLY A 75 6.71 12.49 -8.12
CA GLY A 75 7.21 12.33 -6.75
C GLY A 75 8.55 13.01 -6.46
N GLY A 76 8.96 13.98 -7.30
CA GLY A 76 10.26 14.66 -7.20
C GLY A 76 11.36 14.06 -8.08
N ASP A 77 11.16 12.86 -8.63
CA ASP A 77 12.11 12.19 -9.52
C ASP A 77 11.74 12.38 -11.00
N THR A 78 12.76 12.38 -11.86
CA THR A 78 12.59 12.55 -13.31
C THR A 78 12.71 11.20 -14.01
N TYR A 79 11.76 10.92 -14.91
CA TYR A 79 11.67 9.68 -15.68
C TYR A 79 11.59 9.96 -17.19
N SER A 80 12.20 9.09 -17.99
CA SER A 80 11.89 9.00 -19.42
C SER A 80 10.66 8.12 -19.60
N LYS A 81 9.54 8.72 -20.02
CA LYS A 81 8.27 8.05 -20.26
C LYS A 81 8.15 7.68 -21.73
N GLU A 82 7.85 6.45 -22.04
CA GLU A 82 7.50 5.95 -23.38
C GLU A 82 6.05 5.50 -23.39
N VAL A 83 5.25 6.05 -24.31
CA VAL A 83 3.82 5.75 -24.46
C VAL A 83 3.61 4.74 -25.56
N TYR A 84 2.92 3.66 -25.28
CA TYR A 84 2.48 2.63 -26.23
C TYR A 84 0.95 2.65 -26.38
N SER A 85 0.41 1.83 -27.25
CA SER A 85 -1.05 1.81 -27.53
C SER A 85 -1.92 1.39 -26.34
N ASN A 86 -1.38 0.64 -25.37
CA ASN A 86 -2.09 0.05 -24.23
C ASN A 86 -1.33 0.12 -22.92
N LYS A 87 -0.14 0.75 -22.89
CA LYS A 87 0.72 0.86 -21.71
C LYS A 87 1.66 2.06 -21.82
N GLU A 88 2.26 2.41 -20.69
CA GLU A 88 3.33 3.38 -20.58
C GLU A 88 4.50 2.77 -19.80
N PHE A 89 5.70 3.02 -20.25
CA PHE A 89 6.94 2.61 -19.59
C PHE A 89 7.66 3.84 -19.04
N TYR A 90 8.14 3.72 -17.80
CA TYR A 90 8.89 4.77 -17.15
C TYR A 90 10.29 4.27 -16.81
N PHE A 91 11.30 4.95 -17.34
CA PHE A 91 12.70 4.63 -17.16
C PHE A 91 13.36 5.64 -16.23
N ASN A 92 14.17 5.15 -15.31
CA ASN A 92 14.99 6.01 -14.47
C ASN A 92 16.16 6.64 -15.29
N ASN A 93 16.93 7.51 -14.64
CA ASN A 93 18.10 8.16 -15.27
C ASN A 93 19.19 7.17 -15.73
N GLY A 94 19.23 5.95 -15.18
CA GLY A 94 20.10 4.86 -15.60
C GLY A 94 19.57 4.06 -16.80
N GLY A 95 18.40 4.43 -17.35
CA GLY A 95 17.78 3.76 -18.50
C GLY A 95 17.14 2.42 -18.17
N GLN A 96 16.89 2.13 -16.89
CA GLN A 96 16.19 0.93 -16.44
C GLN A 96 14.69 1.20 -16.33
N LEU A 97 13.86 0.28 -16.80
CA LEU A 97 12.42 0.28 -16.62
C LEU A 97 12.09 0.13 -15.12
N VAL A 98 11.43 1.11 -14.54
CA VAL A 98 11.07 1.12 -13.11
C VAL A 98 9.57 1.02 -12.86
N MET A 99 8.75 1.46 -13.82
CA MET A 99 7.29 1.35 -13.72
C MET A 99 6.68 0.97 -15.07
N ILE A 100 5.67 0.12 -15.03
CA ILE A 100 4.79 -0.25 -16.13
C ILE A 100 3.39 0.20 -15.76
N ASN A 101 2.80 1.14 -16.48
CA ASN A 101 1.42 1.57 -16.32
C ASN A 101 0.58 1.03 -17.48
N VAL A 102 -0.31 0.10 -17.21
CA VAL A 102 -1.24 -0.45 -18.20
C VAL A 102 -2.40 0.52 -18.37
N THR A 103 -2.53 1.12 -19.55
CA THR A 103 -3.58 2.12 -19.87
C THR A 103 -4.83 1.49 -20.48
N LYS A 104 -4.70 0.28 -21.03
CA LYS A 104 -5.83 -0.52 -21.57
C LYS A 104 -5.68 -1.96 -21.12
N PRO A 105 -6.21 -2.33 -19.95
CA PRO A 105 -6.19 -3.70 -19.47
C PRO A 105 -7.07 -4.60 -20.37
N VAL A 106 -6.77 -5.89 -20.40
CA VAL A 106 -7.61 -6.90 -21.10
C VAL A 106 -8.95 -7.07 -20.36
N LEU A 107 -8.88 -7.06 -19.04
CA LEU A 107 -10.01 -7.12 -18.10
C LEU A 107 -9.70 -6.23 -16.90
N GLU A 108 -10.64 -5.39 -16.50
CA GLU A 108 -10.46 -4.44 -15.40
C GLU A 108 -10.14 -5.13 -14.05
N ASP A 109 -10.82 -6.23 -13.75
CA ASP A 109 -10.72 -6.92 -12.46
C ASP A 109 -9.97 -8.27 -12.57
N ALA A 110 -8.97 -8.38 -13.45
CA ALA A 110 -8.26 -9.63 -13.69
C ALA A 110 -7.59 -10.21 -12.44
N LEU A 111 -6.92 -9.40 -11.61
CA LEU A 111 -6.32 -9.86 -10.36
C LEU A 111 -7.36 -10.34 -9.36
N GLU A 112 -8.49 -9.66 -9.24
CA GLU A 112 -9.60 -10.06 -8.38
C GLU A 112 -10.23 -11.37 -8.86
N GLY A 113 -10.42 -11.52 -10.18
CA GLY A 113 -10.87 -12.78 -10.78
C GLY A 113 -9.93 -13.94 -10.47
N ALA A 114 -8.61 -13.70 -10.55
CA ALA A 114 -7.60 -14.70 -10.20
C ALA A 114 -7.66 -15.07 -8.71
N ARG A 115 -7.76 -14.08 -7.81
CA ARG A 115 -7.88 -14.29 -6.36
C ARG A 115 -9.09 -15.17 -6.02
N ASN A 116 -10.25 -14.83 -6.58
CA ASN A 116 -11.48 -15.57 -6.37
C ASN A 116 -11.39 -17.00 -6.91
N ALA A 117 -10.74 -17.20 -8.05
CA ALA A 117 -10.51 -18.52 -8.61
C ALA A 117 -9.58 -19.38 -7.74
N TYR A 118 -8.50 -18.80 -7.18
CA TYR A 118 -7.64 -19.51 -6.22
C TYR A 118 -8.35 -19.84 -4.92
N ALA A 119 -9.20 -18.94 -4.40
CA ALA A 119 -10.03 -19.23 -3.23
C ALA A 119 -10.97 -20.42 -3.49
N LYS A 120 -11.61 -20.47 -4.67
CA LYS A 120 -12.43 -21.61 -5.09
C LYS A 120 -11.61 -22.88 -5.31
N ALA A 121 -10.40 -22.78 -5.85
CA ALA A 121 -9.51 -23.92 -5.95
C ALA A 121 -9.23 -24.55 -4.58
N TYR A 122 -8.98 -23.72 -3.55
CA TYR A 122 -8.76 -24.19 -2.20
C TYR A 122 -10.00 -24.86 -1.59
N GLU A 123 -11.21 -24.28 -1.78
CA GLU A 123 -12.46 -24.85 -1.27
C GLU A 123 -12.72 -26.28 -1.80
N VAL A 124 -12.34 -26.58 -3.06
CA VAL A 124 -12.58 -27.88 -3.68
C VAL A 124 -11.40 -28.84 -3.57
N ASP A 125 -10.23 -28.37 -3.13
CA ASP A 125 -9.01 -29.21 -2.95
C ASP A 125 -8.99 -29.92 -1.58
N LEU A 126 -9.97 -30.80 -1.36
CA LEU A 126 -10.12 -31.53 -0.10
C LEU A 126 -8.87 -32.31 0.31
N LYS A 127 -8.00 -32.68 -0.63
CA LYS A 127 -6.75 -33.39 -0.39
C LYS A 127 -5.55 -32.45 -0.21
N GLN A 128 -5.75 -31.14 -0.34
CA GLN A 128 -4.69 -30.13 -0.29
C GLN A 128 -3.53 -30.38 -1.27
N SER A 129 -3.84 -31.03 -2.40
CA SER A 129 -2.86 -31.45 -3.40
C SER A 129 -2.23 -30.28 -4.18
N LYS A 130 -2.89 -29.11 -4.15
CA LYS A 130 -2.50 -27.89 -4.86
C LYS A 130 -2.22 -26.70 -3.96
N LEU A 131 -2.10 -26.93 -2.66
CA LEU A 131 -1.90 -25.88 -1.66
C LEU A 131 -0.70 -24.96 -1.99
N LYS A 132 0.42 -25.56 -2.43
CA LYS A 132 1.61 -24.79 -2.82
C LYS A 132 1.35 -23.88 -4.01
N ASP A 133 0.68 -24.38 -5.04
CA ASP A 133 0.38 -23.62 -6.27
C ASP A 133 -0.60 -22.48 -5.96
N ILE A 134 -1.61 -22.74 -5.11
CA ILE A 134 -2.61 -21.75 -4.69
C ILE A 134 -1.95 -20.64 -3.87
N ASN A 135 -1.12 -20.99 -2.88
CA ASN A 135 -0.41 -19.99 -2.06
C ASN A 135 0.51 -19.11 -2.91
N ALA A 136 1.30 -19.72 -3.80
CA ALA A 136 2.18 -18.97 -4.70
C ALA A 136 1.40 -18.03 -5.63
N GLY A 137 0.21 -18.44 -6.08
CA GLY A 137 -0.68 -17.62 -6.87
C GLY A 137 -1.21 -16.41 -6.09
N LEU A 138 -1.67 -16.61 -4.85
CA LEU A 138 -2.15 -15.54 -3.97
C LEU A 138 -1.02 -14.58 -3.58
N GLU A 139 0.17 -15.06 -3.25
CA GLU A 139 1.35 -14.23 -2.99
C GLU A 139 1.72 -13.37 -4.21
N ASN A 140 1.66 -13.93 -5.42
CA ASN A 140 1.91 -13.17 -6.64
C ASN A 140 0.86 -12.08 -6.87
N ILE A 141 -0.43 -12.37 -6.62
CA ILE A 141 -1.52 -11.38 -6.72
C ILE A 141 -1.31 -10.24 -5.72
N ALA A 142 -1.01 -10.57 -4.46
CA ALA A 142 -0.72 -9.56 -3.43
C ALA A 142 0.45 -8.66 -3.85
N LYS A 143 1.54 -9.25 -4.35
CA LYS A 143 2.68 -8.50 -4.88
C LYS A 143 2.29 -7.58 -6.04
N LYS A 144 1.47 -8.04 -6.98
CA LYS A 144 1.01 -7.22 -8.12
C LYS A 144 0.21 -6.01 -7.64
N TYR A 145 -0.71 -6.19 -6.69
CA TYR A 145 -1.44 -5.08 -6.10
C TYR A 145 -0.54 -4.10 -5.33
N LEU A 146 0.49 -4.60 -4.62
CA LEU A 146 1.49 -3.73 -3.99
C LEU A 146 2.25 -2.90 -5.02
N ASP A 147 2.73 -3.53 -6.10
CA ASP A 147 3.46 -2.86 -7.17
C ASP A 147 2.59 -1.78 -7.84
N GLU A 148 1.32 -2.06 -8.15
CA GLU A 148 0.36 -1.07 -8.69
C GLU A 148 0.05 0.04 -7.68
N GLY A 149 -0.08 -0.28 -6.40
CA GLY A 149 -0.27 0.70 -5.33
C GLY A 149 0.90 1.67 -5.24
N MET A 150 2.14 1.18 -5.32
CA MET A 150 3.34 2.01 -5.35
C MET A 150 3.40 2.89 -6.61
N ASN A 151 3.05 2.35 -7.78
CA ASN A 151 2.97 3.14 -9.01
C ASN A 151 1.93 4.28 -8.87
N SER A 152 0.73 3.97 -8.38
CA SER A 152 -0.33 4.96 -8.14
C SER A 152 0.09 6.02 -7.11
N TYR A 153 0.82 5.62 -6.06
CA TYR A 153 1.42 6.55 -5.10
C TYR A 153 2.40 7.50 -5.79
N THR A 154 3.29 6.98 -6.62
CA THR A 154 4.28 7.79 -7.39
C THR A 154 3.59 8.75 -8.37
N PHE A 155 2.44 8.35 -8.95
CA PHE A 155 1.62 9.22 -9.80
C PHE A 155 0.80 10.26 -9.02
N GLY A 156 0.83 10.23 -7.67
CA GLY A 156 0.01 11.11 -6.82
C GLY A 156 -1.47 10.69 -6.73
N GLU A 157 -1.82 9.52 -7.23
CA GLU A 157 -3.18 8.94 -7.18
C GLU A 157 -3.45 8.26 -5.82
N LEU A 158 -3.35 9.03 -4.71
CA LEU A 158 -3.30 8.48 -3.35
C LEU A 158 -4.56 7.69 -2.95
N VAL A 159 -5.74 8.07 -3.43
CA VAL A 159 -6.99 7.33 -3.18
C VAL A 159 -6.92 5.94 -3.81
N LYS A 160 -6.50 5.88 -5.07
CA LYS A 160 -6.32 4.62 -5.81
C LYS A 160 -5.21 3.77 -5.18
N ALA A 161 -4.10 4.40 -4.78
CA ALA A 161 -3.01 3.71 -4.07
C ALA A 161 -3.52 3.04 -2.79
N SER A 162 -4.30 3.75 -1.95
CA SER A 162 -4.91 3.18 -0.75
C SER A 162 -5.79 1.96 -1.05
N GLN A 163 -6.60 2.01 -2.11
CA GLN A 163 -7.46 0.89 -2.52
C GLN A 163 -6.66 -0.32 -3.02
N LEU A 164 -5.57 -0.08 -3.75
CA LEU A 164 -4.70 -1.15 -4.25
C LEU A 164 -3.91 -1.82 -3.12
N PHE A 165 -3.42 -1.05 -2.14
CA PHE A 165 -2.79 -1.60 -0.94
C PHE A 165 -3.77 -2.41 -0.10
N GLU A 166 -5.03 -1.97 0.03
CA GLU A 166 -6.08 -2.78 0.67
C GLU A 166 -6.28 -4.12 -0.06
N LYS A 167 -6.40 -4.11 -1.38
CA LYS A 167 -6.52 -5.33 -2.18
C LYS A 167 -5.29 -6.25 -2.03
N ALA A 168 -4.08 -5.70 -1.84
CA ALA A 168 -2.89 -6.48 -1.53
C ALA A 168 -3.02 -7.19 -0.18
N ALA A 169 -3.48 -6.47 0.86
CA ALA A 169 -3.73 -7.05 2.18
C ALA A 169 -4.81 -8.13 2.13
N GLU A 170 -5.90 -7.91 1.39
CA GLU A 170 -6.96 -8.90 1.19
C GLU A 170 -6.46 -10.15 0.46
N ALA A 171 -5.62 -10.00 -0.57
CA ALA A 171 -5.04 -11.13 -1.28
C ALA A 171 -4.15 -11.97 -0.35
N SER A 172 -3.33 -11.31 0.47
CA SER A 172 -2.51 -11.96 1.50
C SER A 172 -3.35 -12.66 2.56
N ALA A 173 -4.49 -12.09 2.96
CA ALA A 173 -5.41 -12.66 3.94
C ALA A 173 -6.29 -13.79 3.38
N THR A 174 -6.37 -13.95 2.05
CA THR A 174 -7.18 -14.98 1.42
C THR A 174 -6.66 -16.39 1.77
N ALA A 175 -7.58 -17.26 2.22
CA ALA A 175 -7.22 -18.66 2.51
C ALA A 175 -6.81 -19.41 1.22
N PRO A 176 -5.83 -20.30 1.30
CA PRO A 176 -5.12 -20.81 2.48
C PRO A 176 -3.91 -19.99 2.93
N LEU A 177 -3.54 -18.93 2.21
CA LEU A 177 -2.38 -18.11 2.54
C LEU A 177 -2.50 -17.47 3.92
N SER A 178 -3.66 -16.84 4.21
CA SER A 178 -4.06 -16.36 5.56
C SER A 178 -2.98 -15.53 6.29
N LYS A 179 -2.22 -14.72 5.55
CA LYS A 179 -1.17 -13.86 6.08
C LYS A 179 -1.70 -12.45 6.35
N VAL A 180 -1.27 -11.84 7.44
CA VAL A 180 -1.46 -10.40 7.67
C VAL A 180 -0.31 -9.66 7.00
N ASP A 181 -0.61 -8.92 5.94
CA ASP A 181 0.36 -8.09 5.22
C ASP A 181 0.41 -6.69 5.85
N THR A 182 1.26 -6.54 6.86
CA THR A 182 1.40 -5.29 7.61
C THR A 182 1.95 -4.14 6.77
N THR A 183 2.75 -4.42 5.74
CA THR A 183 3.24 -3.41 4.79
C THR A 183 2.09 -2.87 3.96
N ALA A 184 1.25 -3.75 3.42
CA ALA A 184 0.07 -3.35 2.66
C ALA A 184 -0.91 -2.56 3.52
N LEU A 185 -1.19 -3.02 4.76
CA LEU A 185 -2.06 -2.32 5.71
C LEU A 185 -1.53 -0.92 6.05
N TYR A 186 -0.24 -0.80 6.36
CA TYR A 186 0.36 0.49 6.67
C TYR A 186 0.26 1.46 5.48
N ASN A 187 0.62 1.02 4.28
CA ASN A 187 0.57 1.84 3.08
C ASN A 187 -0.87 2.26 2.73
N ALA A 188 -1.86 1.36 2.91
CA ALA A 188 -3.28 1.69 2.75
C ALA A 188 -3.73 2.77 3.74
N GLY A 189 -3.33 2.64 5.01
CA GLY A 189 -3.60 3.62 6.06
C GLY A 189 -2.93 4.96 5.81
N TYR A 190 -1.64 4.95 5.47
CA TYR A 190 -0.87 6.15 5.20
C TYR A 190 -1.43 6.95 4.02
N THR A 191 -1.73 6.29 2.91
CA THR A 191 -2.27 6.95 1.72
C THR A 191 -3.70 7.47 1.95
N ALA A 192 -4.52 6.74 2.72
CA ALA A 192 -5.83 7.23 3.15
C ALA A 192 -5.71 8.46 4.07
N TRP A 193 -4.80 8.42 5.05
CA TRP A 193 -4.52 9.55 5.94
C TRP A 193 -4.07 10.79 5.16
N ALA A 194 -3.18 10.65 4.18
CA ALA A 194 -2.64 11.74 3.38
C ALA A 194 -3.72 12.50 2.59
N VAL A 195 -4.82 11.84 2.24
CA VAL A 195 -6.00 12.46 1.59
C VAL A 195 -7.13 12.76 2.58
N LYS A 196 -6.84 12.77 3.90
CA LYS A 196 -7.81 13.01 4.98
C LYS A 196 -8.96 12.00 5.04
N GLY A 197 -8.78 10.82 4.49
CA GLY A 197 -9.71 9.70 4.60
C GLY A 197 -9.60 9.01 5.97
N TYR A 198 -9.85 9.75 7.05
CA TYR A 198 -9.53 9.35 8.43
C TYR A 198 -10.24 8.09 8.90
N GLU A 199 -11.52 7.89 8.55
CA GLU A 199 -12.23 6.65 8.92
C GLU A 199 -11.57 5.41 8.30
N ARG A 200 -11.15 5.54 7.05
CA ARG A 200 -10.45 4.46 6.35
C ARG A 200 -9.06 4.22 6.94
N ALA A 201 -8.30 5.28 7.19
CA ALA A 201 -6.96 5.23 7.79
C ALA A 201 -6.99 4.59 9.18
N LYS A 202 -8.01 4.95 10.02
CA LYS A 202 -8.22 4.35 11.34
C LYS A 202 -8.23 2.84 11.29
N GLY A 203 -9.08 2.26 10.42
CA GLY A 203 -9.24 0.81 10.32
C GLY A 203 -7.94 0.09 9.95
N PHE A 204 -7.10 0.67 9.10
CA PHE A 204 -5.81 0.07 8.73
C PHE A 204 -4.76 0.19 9.83
N PHE A 205 -4.64 1.35 10.47
CA PHE A 205 -3.68 1.52 11.55
C PHE A 205 -4.04 0.71 12.79
N GLU A 206 -5.33 0.54 13.12
CA GLU A 206 -5.77 -0.38 14.17
C GLU A 206 -5.37 -1.84 13.86
N GLN A 207 -5.52 -2.28 12.60
CA GLN A 207 -5.05 -3.60 12.19
C GLN A 207 -3.53 -3.75 12.29
N CYS A 208 -2.76 -2.70 11.96
CA CYS A 208 -1.31 -2.69 12.16
C CYS A 208 -0.96 -2.91 13.64
N LEU A 209 -1.58 -2.16 14.56
CA LEU A 209 -1.33 -2.32 16.00
C LEU A 209 -1.75 -3.69 16.51
N ALA A 210 -2.89 -4.22 16.06
CA ALA A 210 -3.36 -5.56 16.40
C ALA A 210 -2.39 -6.67 15.93
N ALA A 211 -1.66 -6.43 14.84
CA ALA A 211 -0.60 -7.29 14.34
C ALA A 211 0.78 -7.02 14.97
N ASN A 212 0.86 -6.17 16.01
CA ASN A 212 2.11 -5.69 16.60
C ASN A 212 3.08 -5.05 15.60
N TYR A 213 2.55 -4.39 14.60
CA TYR A 213 3.31 -3.66 13.61
C TYR A 213 3.22 -2.15 13.86
N TYR A 214 4.36 -1.52 14.08
CA TYR A 214 4.43 -0.12 14.54
C TYR A 214 5.02 0.83 13.51
N TYR A 215 5.64 0.29 12.46
CA TYR A 215 6.48 1.00 11.51
C TYR A 215 7.62 1.77 12.21
N GLU A 216 8.50 2.41 11.47
CA GLU A 216 9.70 3.08 11.98
C GLU A 216 9.41 3.98 13.19
N GLY A 217 10.05 3.71 14.33
CA GLY A 217 9.93 4.54 15.53
C GLY A 217 8.52 4.70 16.10
N GLY A 218 7.59 3.81 15.76
CA GLY A 218 6.21 3.88 16.27
C GLY A 218 5.29 4.83 15.51
N GLU A 219 5.58 5.09 14.22
CA GLU A 219 4.83 6.02 13.37
C GLU A 219 3.33 5.67 13.28
N VAL A 220 2.95 4.38 13.40
CA VAL A 220 1.54 3.96 13.44
C VAL A 220 0.80 4.60 14.61
N TYR A 221 1.43 4.71 15.80
CA TYR A 221 0.84 5.39 16.95
C TYR A 221 0.63 6.88 16.68
N ALA A 222 1.62 7.54 16.10
CA ALA A 222 1.55 8.96 15.76
C ALA A 222 0.41 9.26 14.78
N LYS A 223 0.33 8.47 13.69
CA LYS A 223 -0.73 8.62 12.68
C LYS A 223 -2.12 8.29 13.24
N LEU A 224 -2.24 7.22 14.02
CA LEU A 224 -3.53 6.85 14.62
C LEU A 224 -4.00 7.87 15.64
N GLY A 225 -3.10 8.44 16.43
CA GLY A 225 -3.41 9.55 17.35
C GLY A 225 -3.95 10.79 16.61
N ASP A 226 -3.30 11.18 15.51
CA ASP A 226 -3.77 12.25 14.64
C ASP A 226 -5.13 11.93 14.01
N VAL A 227 -5.31 10.71 13.52
CA VAL A 227 -6.59 10.24 12.93
C VAL A 227 -7.73 10.37 13.94
N TYR A 228 -7.57 9.88 15.18
CA TYR A 228 -8.61 9.99 16.19
C TYR A 228 -8.93 11.46 16.53
N THR A 229 -7.91 12.31 16.61
CA THR A 229 -8.09 13.75 16.85
C THR A 229 -8.91 14.40 15.73
N ASN A 230 -8.59 14.10 14.48
CA ASN A 230 -9.32 14.62 13.32
C ASN A 230 -10.75 14.06 13.19
N LEU A 231 -11.03 12.89 13.75
CA LEU A 231 -12.38 12.31 13.85
C LEU A 231 -13.19 12.85 15.03
N GLY A 232 -12.63 13.77 15.83
CA GLY A 232 -13.29 14.40 16.98
C GLY A 232 -13.15 13.63 18.29
N ASP A 233 -12.38 12.53 18.33
CA ASP A 233 -12.09 11.75 19.53
C ASP A 233 -10.65 12.02 20.03
N ALA A 234 -10.37 13.27 20.37
CA ALA A 234 -9.06 13.71 20.85
C ALA A 234 -8.60 12.96 22.10
N LYS A 235 -9.54 12.53 22.98
CA LYS A 235 -9.21 11.75 24.18
C LYS A 235 -8.65 10.37 23.83
N LYS A 236 -9.23 9.69 22.83
CA LYS A 236 -8.70 8.42 22.35
C LYS A 236 -7.38 8.64 21.59
N GLY A 237 -7.28 9.74 20.86
CA GLY A 237 -6.05 10.14 20.17
C GLY A 237 -4.87 10.27 21.13
N VAL A 238 -5.03 11.01 22.23
CA VAL A 238 -3.95 11.17 23.21
C VAL A 238 -3.65 9.86 23.95
N ALA A 239 -4.65 9.03 24.23
CA ALA A 239 -4.42 7.73 24.88
C ALA A 239 -3.55 6.80 23.98
N ILE A 240 -3.78 6.79 22.68
CA ILE A 240 -2.96 6.07 21.70
C ILE A 240 -1.53 6.62 21.65
N LEU A 241 -1.38 7.94 21.67
CA LEU A 241 -0.06 8.58 21.69
C LEU A 241 0.72 8.27 22.96
N GLU A 242 0.06 8.30 24.14
CA GLU A 242 0.70 7.93 25.41
C GLU A 242 1.12 6.46 25.45
N GLU A 243 0.31 5.54 24.91
CA GLU A 243 0.71 4.14 24.75
C GLU A 243 1.93 4.02 23.85
N GLY A 244 1.94 4.73 22.72
CA GLY A 244 3.06 4.77 21.79
C GLY A 244 4.32 5.35 22.45
N PHE A 245 4.20 6.38 23.25
CA PHE A 245 5.33 6.99 23.96
C PHE A 245 5.99 6.03 24.95
N VAL A 246 5.21 5.21 25.65
CA VAL A 246 5.75 4.18 26.55
C VAL A 246 6.62 3.17 25.78
N LYS A 247 6.23 2.80 24.58
CA LYS A 247 6.98 1.84 23.73
C LYS A 247 8.12 2.49 22.95
N PHE A 248 7.94 3.71 22.52
CA PHE A 248 8.85 4.48 21.66
C PHE A 248 9.12 5.88 22.23
N PRO A 249 9.79 5.99 23.39
CA PRO A 249 9.99 7.27 24.08
C PRO A 249 10.87 8.27 23.29
N GLN A 250 11.59 7.80 22.26
CA GLN A 250 12.43 8.63 21.39
C GLN A 250 11.72 9.05 20.09
N SER A 251 10.46 8.63 19.88
CA SER A 251 9.71 8.97 18.69
C SER A 251 9.34 10.45 18.64
N GLN A 252 9.92 11.19 17.72
CA GLN A 252 9.62 12.61 17.54
C GLN A 252 8.17 12.86 17.12
N SER A 253 7.64 12.02 16.23
CA SER A 253 6.25 12.15 15.76
C SER A 253 5.24 11.95 16.90
N ILE A 254 5.47 10.99 17.80
CA ILE A 254 4.63 10.78 18.99
C ILE A 254 4.76 11.95 19.94
N LEU A 255 5.99 12.39 20.24
CA LEU A 255 6.24 13.53 21.13
C LEU A 255 5.57 14.81 20.63
N ILE A 256 5.70 15.12 19.34
CA ILE A 256 5.03 16.26 18.71
C ILE A 256 3.51 16.14 18.85
N GLY A 257 2.95 14.97 18.61
CA GLY A 257 1.51 14.71 18.76
C GLY A 257 1.01 14.98 20.18
N LEU A 258 1.74 14.49 21.20
CA LEU A 258 1.42 14.71 22.61
C LEU A 258 1.56 16.19 23.01
N ILE A 259 2.65 16.84 22.60
CA ILE A 259 2.87 18.27 22.87
C ILE A 259 1.73 19.10 22.27
N ASN A 260 1.37 18.86 21.01
CA ASN A 260 0.27 19.57 20.35
C ASN A 260 -1.07 19.36 21.06
N TYR A 261 -1.36 18.13 21.51
CA TYR A 261 -2.58 17.85 22.24
C TYR A 261 -2.63 18.65 23.56
N TYR A 262 -1.61 18.55 24.40
CA TYR A 262 -1.59 19.21 25.72
C TYR A 262 -1.51 20.74 25.60
N MET A 263 -0.86 21.29 24.58
CA MET A 263 -0.91 22.71 24.28
C MET A 263 -2.31 23.20 23.92
N THR A 264 -3.00 22.45 23.07
CA THR A 264 -4.32 22.85 22.54
C THR A 264 -5.43 22.65 23.57
N SER A 265 -5.37 21.57 24.36
CA SER A 265 -6.37 21.26 25.38
C SER A 265 -6.22 22.13 26.64
N GLY A 266 -5.02 22.64 26.93
CA GLY A 266 -4.68 23.29 28.17
C GLY A 266 -4.70 22.35 29.40
N GLU A 267 -4.85 21.03 29.16
CA GLU A 267 -4.84 20.02 30.20
C GLU A 267 -3.39 19.66 30.59
N ASN A 268 -3.16 19.44 31.87
CA ASN A 268 -1.93 18.85 32.41
C ASN A 268 -0.61 19.51 31.93
N ALA A 269 -0.42 20.80 32.26
CA ALA A 269 0.78 21.56 31.92
C ALA A 269 2.08 20.87 32.41
N ASP A 270 2.06 20.20 33.56
CA ASP A 270 3.22 19.48 34.09
C ASP A 270 3.63 18.34 33.16
N ARG A 271 2.66 17.62 32.57
CA ARG A 271 2.93 16.57 31.60
C ARG A 271 3.61 17.12 30.35
N LEU A 272 3.17 18.30 29.91
CA LEU A 272 3.75 18.98 28.75
C LEU A 272 5.24 19.26 28.95
N PHE A 273 5.63 19.79 30.13
CA PHE A 273 7.04 20.04 30.43
C PHE A 273 7.87 18.74 30.46
N VAL A 274 7.33 17.67 31.07
CA VAL A 274 7.99 16.36 31.07
C VAL A 274 8.26 15.87 29.63
N LEU A 275 7.28 15.99 28.72
CA LEU A 275 7.43 15.57 27.33
C LEU A 275 8.48 16.41 26.60
N ILE A 276 8.52 17.72 26.81
CA ILE A 276 9.54 18.60 26.20
C ILE A 276 10.92 18.25 26.74
N ASP A 277 11.06 17.99 28.05
CA ASP A 277 12.34 17.58 28.62
C ASP A 277 12.82 16.24 28.05
N GLU A 278 11.94 15.28 27.85
CA GLU A 278 12.30 14.01 27.17
C GLU A 278 12.69 14.25 25.70
N ALA A 279 11.96 15.11 25.00
CA ALA A 279 12.31 15.45 23.60
C ALA A 279 13.68 16.14 23.52
N LYS A 280 14.01 17.06 24.47
CA LYS A 280 15.33 17.72 24.56
C LYS A 280 16.46 16.75 24.90
N LYS A 281 16.21 15.73 25.74
CA LYS A 281 17.21 14.69 26.01
C LYS A 281 17.55 13.89 24.74
N ASN A 282 16.54 13.61 23.91
CA ASN A 282 16.73 12.89 22.66
C ASN A 282 17.42 13.73 21.59
N GLU A 283 17.10 15.04 21.55
CA GLU A 283 17.62 16.00 20.56
C GLU A 283 18.09 17.30 21.25
N PRO A 284 19.22 17.29 21.96
CA PRO A 284 19.67 18.43 22.77
C PRO A 284 20.00 19.69 21.98
N ASN A 285 20.26 19.56 20.67
CA ASN A 285 20.58 20.67 19.78
C ASN A 285 19.40 21.16 18.92
N ASN A 286 18.17 20.62 19.16
CA ASN A 286 16.99 21.02 18.43
C ASN A 286 16.41 22.35 18.97
N ALA A 287 16.79 23.46 18.34
CA ALA A 287 16.36 24.80 18.74
C ALA A 287 14.82 24.97 18.79
N SER A 288 14.08 24.20 17.97
CA SER A 288 12.62 24.26 17.95
C SER A 288 11.99 23.83 19.28
N LEU A 289 12.60 22.87 19.99
CA LEU A 289 12.10 22.41 21.30
C LEU A 289 12.23 23.49 22.35
N TYR A 290 13.34 24.23 22.36
CA TYR A 290 13.54 25.36 23.26
C TYR A 290 12.60 26.54 22.94
N TYR A 291 12.32 26.76 21.66
CA TYR A 291 11.35 27.77 21.25
C TYR A 291 9.91 27.42 21.68
N VAL A 292 9.50 26.17 21.52
CA VAL A 292 8.19 25.67 21.99
C VAL A 292 8.08 25.83 23.52
N GLU A 293 9.09 25.43 24.27
CA GLU A 293 9.14 25.59 25.73
C GLU A 293 8.99 27.06 26.13
N GLY A 294 9.72 27.95 25.49
CA GLY A 294 9.62 29.41 25.76
C GLY A 294 8.22 29.95 25.47
N ASN A 295 7.55 29.49 24.44
CA ASN A 295 6.16 29.88 24.14
C ASN A 295 5.19 29.38 25.21
N ILE A 296 5.35 28.16 25.71
CA ILE A 296 4.51 27.60 26.77
C ILE A 296 4.66 28.43 28.07
N TYR A 297 5.88 28.75 28.48
CA TYR A 297 6.10 29.64 29.65
C TYR A 297 5.45 31.01 29.46
N LYS A 298 5.48 31.55 28.24
CA LYS A 298 4.83 32.82 27.92
C LYS A 298 3.31 32.72 28.03
N GLU A 299 2.70 31.67 27.52
CA GLU A 299 1.25 31.46 27.60
C GLU A 299 0.78 31.20 29.03
N LEU A 300 1.48 30.35 29.78
CA LEU A 300 1.15 30.06 31.18
C LEU A 300 1.25 31.33 32.05
N LYS A 301 2.23 32.20 31.82
CA LYS A 301 2.31 33.50 32.54
C LYS A 301 1.17 34.46 32.18
N ASN A 302 0.57 34.33 30.98
CA ASN A 302 -0.58 35.13 30.57
C ASN A 302 -1.90 34.62 31.17
N VAL A 303 -1.96 33.37 31.63
CA VAL A 303 -3.13 32.76 32.28
C VAL A 303 -3.19 33.10 33.76
N GLU A 304 -2.07 33.48 34.39
CA GLU A 304 -2.00 33.92 35.78
C GLU A 304 -2.27 35.44 35.97
N LYS A 305 -2.60 36.16 34.90
CA LYS A 305 -3.08 37.54 34.92
C LYS A 305 -4.56 37.61 34.52
#